data_8baff46f477c20e01909b9bc1bd53853
#
_entry.id   8baff46f477c20e01909b9bc1bd53853
#
_cell.length_a   1.000
_cell.length_b   1.000
_cell.length_c   1.000
_cell.angle_alpha   90.00
_cell.angle_beta   90.00
_cell.angle_gamma   90.00
#
_symmetry.space_group_name_H-M   'P 1'
#
loop_
_entity.id
_entity.type
_entity.pdbx_description
1 polymer ?
#
loop_
_entity_poly.entity_id
_entity_poly.type
_entity_poly.pdbx_seq_one_letter_code
_entity_poly.pdbx_strand_id
1 'polypeptide(L)'
;MFLTRSEYDRGVNTFSPEGRLFQVEYALEAIKLGSTTVGIATREGAVLGVEKRVQSSLLESSSIEKIMEIDSHLGAAMSGLTADARTMIDHARVTSQNHRFVYDEEIKVESVAQAVCDLALRFGENTEDDDALMSRPFGVALLIIGIDENGPQLFHADPSGTYVRYDAKAIGSGSEGAQGELQEKAVSYTHL
;
A
#
# COMPACT_ATOMS: atom_id res chain seq x y z
N MET A 1 -14.07 32.82 -13.11
CA MET A 1 -12.66 32.70 -13.44
C MET A 1 -12.20 31.32 -12.92
N PHE A 2 -12.16 30.34 -13.81
CA PHE A 2 -11.70 28.99 -13.42
C PHE A 2 -10.20 29.12 -13.20
N LEU A 3 -9.78 29.18 -11.94
CA LEU A 3 -8.37 28.99 -11.56
C LEU A 3 -7.98 27.58 -12.01
N THR A 4 -7.14 27.53 -13.01
CA THR A 4 -6.70 26.28 -13.62
C THR A 4 -5.92 25.49 -12.58
N ARG A 5 -6.23 24.20 -12.41
CA ARG A 5 -5.49 23.22 -11.58
C ARG A 5 -3.97 23.38 -11.67
N SER A 6 -3.48 23.86 -12.82
CA SER A 6 -2.06 24.02 -13.14
C SER A 6 -1.27 25.02 -12.27
N GLU A 7 -1.92 25.78 -11.42
CA GLU A 7 -1.26 26.80 -10.58
C GLU A 7 -0.86 26.23 -9.21
N TYR A 8 -1.58 25.20 -8.72
CA TYR A 8 -1.39 24.58 -7.40
C TYR A 8 -0.84 23.15 -7.47
N ASP A 9 -0.63 22.59 -8.67
CA ASP A 9 -0.15 21.22 -8.85
C ASP A 9 1.36 21.13 -9.18
N ARG A 10 2.03 22.29 -9.33
CA ARG A 10 3.46 22.34 -9.65
C ARG A 10 4.35 22.05 -8.46
N GLY A 11 3.90 22.36 -7.25
CA GLY A 11 4.62 22.11 -6.02
C GLY A 11 4.14 20.82 -5.34
N VAL A 12 5.08 20.06 -4.78
CA VAL A 12 4.77 18.79 -4.11
C VAL A 12 4.03 19.05 -2.80
N ASN A 13 4.39 20.12 -2.09
CA ASN A 13 3.84 20.50 -0.79
C ASN A 13 2.94 21.76 -0.88
N THR A 14 2.36 22.02 -2.05
CA THR A 14 1.48 23.18 -2.25
C THR A 14 0.02 22.78 -2.07
N PHE A 15 -0.62 23.36 -1.06
CA PHE A 15 -2.06 23.17 -0.85
C PHE A 15 -2.88 24.00 -1.82
N SER A 16 -3.94 23.39 -2.34
CA SER A 16 -4.99 24.13 -3.06
C SER A 16 -5.79 25.02 -2.10
N PRO A 17 -6.58 26.00 -2.61
CA PRO A 17 -7.47 26.79 -1.77
C PRO A 17 -8.49 25.97 -0.98
N GLU A 18 -8.81 24.75 -1.45
CA GLU A 18 -9.68 23.81 -0.76
C GLU A 18 -8.92 22.94 0.28
N GLY A 19 -7.63 23.18 0.49
CA GLY A 19 -6.81 22.45 1.45
C GLY A 19 -6.39 21.05 1.00
N ARG A 20 -6.31 20.79 -0.32
CA ARG A 20 -5.90 19.50 -0.89
C ARG A 20 -4.52 19.58 -1.53
N LEU A 21 -3.77 18.47 -1.46
CA LEU A 21 -2.49 18.28 -2.15
C LEU A 21 -2.74 17.52 -3.45
N PHE A 22 -2.67 18.20 -4.59
CA PHE A 22 -2.95 17.58 -5.89
C PHE A 22 -2.00 16.45 -6.24
N GLN A 23 -0.73 16.50 -5.83
CA GLN A 23 0.23 15.43 -6.09
C GLN A 23 -0.14 14.12 -5.40
N VAL A 24 -0.73 14.19 -4.20
CA VAL A 24 -1.28 13.01 -3.51
C VAL A 24 -2.53 12.48 -4.24
N GLU A 25 -3.41 13.35 -4.72
CA GLU A 25 -4.58 12.94 -5.52
C GLU A 25 -4.17 12.24 -6.81
N TYR A 26 -3.15 12.76 -7.51
CA TYR A 26 -2.62 12.11 -8.71
C TYR A 26 -1.99 10.76 -8.42
N ALA A 27 -1.31 10.61 -7.28
CA ALA A 27 -0.79 9.32 -6.82
C ALA A 27 -1.93 8.32 -6.58
N LEU A 28 -3.01 8.74 -5.93
CA LEU A 28 -4.21 7.90 -5.71
C LEU A 28 -4.89 7.49 -7.03
N GLU A 29 -4.94 8.39 -8.03
CA GLU A 29 -5.45 8.04 -9.36
C GLU A 29 -4.54 7.03 -10.10
N ALA A 30 -3.22 7.15 -9.95
CA ALA A 30 -2.27 6.20 -10.54
C ALA A 30 -2.48 4.77 -10.00
N ILE A 31 -2.83 4.62 -8.72
CA ILE A 31 -3.14 3.32 -8.10
C ILE A 31 -4.34 2.66 -8.75
N LYS A 32 -5.37 3.43 -9.10
CA LYS A 32 -6.58 2.92 -9.77
C LYS A 32 -6.31 2.31 -11.15
N LEU A 33 -5.17 2.63 -11.78
CA LEU A 33 -4.72 2.05 -13.04
C LEU A 33 -3.89 0.77 -12.83
N GLY A 34 -3.47 0.52 -11.61
CA GLY A 34 -2.67 -0.66 -11.25
C GLY A 34 -3.45 -1.98 -11.40
N SER A 35 -2.74 -3.10 -11.31
CA SER A 35 -3.37 -4.43 -11.32
C SER A 35 -4.27 -4.61 -10.10
N THR A 36 -5.37 -5.32 -10.32
CA THR A 36 -6.30 -5.65 -9.24
C THR A 36 -5.61 -6.53 -8.20
N THR A 37 -5.70 -6.12 -6.96
CA THR A 37 -5.14 -6.84 -5.82
C THR A 37 -6.22 -6.99 -4.76
N VAL A 38 -6.34 -8.18 -4.20
CA VAL A 38 -7.35 -8.54 -3.20
C VAL A 38 -6.65 -9.11 -1.97
N GLY A 39 -7.08 -8.71 -0.79
CA GLY A 39 -6.68 -9.29 0.49
C GLY A 39 -7.90 -9.68 1.30
N ILE A 40 -7.80 -10.81 2.01
CA ILE A 40 -8.83 -11.33 2.90
C ILE A 40 -8.15 -11.83 4.17
N ALA A 41 -8.63 -11.38 5.33
CA ALA A 41 -8.23 -11.90 6.63
C ALA A 41 -9.40 -12.68 7.24
N THR A 42 -9.12 -13.88 7.72
CA THR A 42 -10.07 -14.75 8.40
C THR A 42 -9.53 -15.11 9.79
N ARG A 43 -10.28 -15.85 10.59
CA ARG A 43 -9.80 -16.35 11.89
C ARG A 43 -8.66 -17.35 11.77
N GLU A 44 -8.53 -18.03 10.64
CA GLU A 44 -7.53 -19.08 10.41
C GLU A 44 -6.27 -18.59 9.71
N GLY A 45 -6.32 -17.43 9.04
CA GLY A 45 -5.20 -16.87 8.28
C GLY A 45 -5.59 -15.72 7.40
N ALA A 46 -4.63 -15.16 6.69
CA ALA A 46 -4.84 -14.12 5.71
C ALA A 46 -4.30 -14.52 4.33
N VAL A 47 -4.97 -14.10 3.26
CA VAL A 47 -4.64 -14.44 1.88
C VAL A 47 -4.56 -13.19 1.03
N LEU A 48 -3.55 -13.12 0.16
CA LEU A 48 -3.40 -12.12 -0.88
C LEU A 48 -3.55 -12.76 -2.27
N GLY A 49 -4.26 -12.09 -3.15
CA GLY A 49 -4.39 -12.45 -4.56
C GLY A 49 -4.11 -11.24 -5.45
N VAL A 50 -3.29 -11.40 -6.48
CA VAL A 50 -2.95 -10.32 -7.39
C VAL A 50 -3.14 -10.75 -8.83
N GLU A 51 -3.79 -9.92 -9.64
CA GLU A 51 -3.89 -10.08 -11.07
C GLU A 51 -2.52 -9.85 -11.73
N LYS A 52 -2.02 -10.84 -12.47
CA LYS A 52 -0.83 -10.67 -13.32
C LYS A 52 -1.26 -10.29 -14.74
N ARG A 53 -0.98 -9.05 -15.13
CA ARG A 53 -1.21 -8.57 -16.50
C ARG A 53 0.03 -8.79 -17.34
N VAL A 54 0.00 -9.82 -18.18
CA VAL A 54 1.07 -10.10 -19.15
C VAL A 54 0.73 -9.33 -20.42
N GLN A 55 1.46 -8.25 -20.69
CA GLN A 55 1.24 -7.39 -21.86
C GLN A 55 1.91 -7.90 -23.14
N SER A 56 2.85 -8.82 -23.03
CA SER A 56 3.60 -9.37 -24.16
C SER A 56 3.81 -10.86 -23.97
N SER A 57 3.67 -11.62 -25.05
CA SER A 57 4.02 -13.05 -25.07
C SER A 57 5.52 -13.33 -24.88
N LEU A 58 6.35 -12.30 -25.00
CA LEU A 58 7.79 -12.37 -24.76
C LEU A 58 8.18 -12.12 -23.31
N LEU A 59 7.22 -11.70 -22.47
CA LEU A 59 7.46 -11.43 -21.06
C LEU A 59 7.33 -12.74 -20.26
N GLU A 60 8.38 -13.07 -19.53
CA GLU A 60 8.35 -14.20 -18.59
C GLU A 60 7.46 -13.85 -17.39
N SER A 61 6.32 -14.51 -17.29
CA SER A 61 5.29 -14.20 -16.27
C SER A 61 5.77 -14.44 -14.83
N SER A 62 6.74 -15.31 -14.63
CA SER A 62 7.36 -15.59 -13.32
C SER A 62 8.19 -14.42 -12.81
N SER A 63 8.67 -13.53 -13.70
CA SER A 63 9.43 -12.34 -13.32
C SER A 63 8.57 -11.21 -12.75
N ILE A 64 7.23 -11.30 -12.91
CA ILE A 64 6.30 -10.31 -12.37
C ILE A 64 5.93 -10.71 -10.95
N GLU A 65 6.66 -10.19 -9.97
CA GLU A 65 6.34 -10.35 -8.55
C GLU A 65 5.61 -9.12 -8.04
N LYS A 66 4.37 -9.33 -7.56
CA LYS A 66 3.51 -8.30 -6.96
C LYS A 66 3.06 -8.65 -5.54
N ILE A 67 3.46 -9.80 -5.06
CA ILE A 67 3.35 -10.22 -3.67
C ILE A 67 4.78 -10.41 -3.18
N MET A 68 5.12 -9.74 -2.09
CA MET A 68 6.46 -9.74 -1.52
C MET A 68 6.41 -10.08 -0.03
N GLU A 69 7.32 -10.90 0.41
CA GLU A 69 7.56 -11.16 1.82
C GLU A 69 8.29 -9.98 2.46
N ILE A 70 7.79 -9.55 3.62
CA ILE A 70 8.43 -8.54 4.47
C ILE A 70 9.23 -9.24 5.57
N ASP A 71 8.60 -10.16 6.28
CA ASP A 71 9.20 -11.02 7.31
C ASP A 71 8.48 -12.38 7.29
N SER A 72 8.95 -13.37 8.06
CA SER A 72 8.39 -14.72 8.14
C SER A 72 6.89 -14.76 8.45
N HIS A 73 6.38 -13.76 9.18
CA HIS A 73 4.98 -13.61 9.58
C HIS A 73 4.24 -12.50 8.82
N LEU A 74 4.91 -11.78 7.89
CA LEU A 74 4.41 -10.59 7.20
C LEU A 74 4.58 -10.69 5.69
N GLY A 75 3.52 -10.39 4.96
CA GLY A 75 3.56 -10.26 3.50
C GLY A 75 2.81 -9.02 3.03
N ALA A 76 3.15 -8.54 1.84
CA ALA A 76 2.44 -7.45 1.22
C ALA A 76 2.18 -7.70 -0.27
N ALA A 77 1.05 -7.19 -0.75
CA ALA A 77 0.73 -7.11 -2.16
C ALA A 77 0.53 -5.66 -2.57
N MET A 78 0.84 -5.36 -3.82
CA MET A 78 0.90 -3.99 -4.32
C MET A 78 -0.04 -3.74 -5.49
N SER A 79 -0.50 -2.49 -5.60
CA SER A 79 -1.16 -1.96 -6.80
C SER A 79 -0.65 -0.56 -7.10
N GLY A 80 -0.24 -0.30 -8.34
CA GLY A 80 0.36 0.95 -8.80
C GLY A 80 1.78 0.77 -9.35
N LEU A 81 2.67 1.71 -9.05
CA LEU A 81 4.05 1.73 -9.54
C LEU A 81 4.93 0.74 -8.77
N THR A 82 5.34 -0.33 -9.44
CA THR A 82 6.14 -1.41 -8.84
C THR A 82 7.48 -0.94 -8.27
N ALA A 83 8.12 0.05 -8.91
CA ALA A 83 9.39 0.59 -8.41
C ALA A 83 9.24 1.25 -7.04
N ASP A 84 8.18 2.03 -6.86
CA ASP A 84 7.89 2.70 -5.58
C ASP A 84 7.57 1.67 -4.49
N ALA A 85 6.84 0.61 -4.84
CA ALA A 85 6.51 -0.47 -3.90
C ALA A 85 7.76 -1.15 -3.33
N ARG A 86 8.78 -1.37 -4.13
CA ARG A 86 10.03 -1.98 -3.66
C ARG A 86 10.70 -1.16 -2.58
N THR A 87 10.77 0.15 -2.74
CA THR A 87 11.32 1.05 -1.71
C THR A 87 10.55 0.95 -0.40
N MET A 88 9.20 0.92 -0.47
CA MET A 88 8.35 0.80 0.71
C MET A 88 8.51 -0.57 1.40
N ILE A 89 8.61 -1.65 0.62
CA ILE A 89 8.82 -3.01 1.14
C ILE A 89 10.21 -3.14 1.79
N ASP A 90 11.26 -2.59 1.18
CA ASP A 90 12.61 -2.63 1.76
C ASP A 90 12.65 -1.86 3.08
N HIS A 91 11.97 -0.71 3.17
CA HIS A 91 11.81 0.01 4.43
C HIS A 91 11.05 -0.83 5.49
N ALA A 92 9.97 -1.49 5.09
CA ALA A 92 9.21 -2.38 5.98
C ALA A 92 10.07 -3.54 6.51
N ARG A 93 10.90 -4.14 5.65
CA ARG A 93 11.85 -5.20 6.03
C ARG A 93 12.87 -4.72 7.05
N VAL A 94 13.48 -3.56 6.80
CA VAL A 94 14.45 -2.95 7.73
C VAL A 94 13.78 -2.65 9.06
N THR A 95 12.57 -2.09 9.04
CA THR A 95 11.79 -1.79 10.25
C THR A 95 11.50 -3.07 11.05
N SER A 96 11.07 -4.14 10.39
CA SER A 96 10.81 -5.42 11.04
C SER A 96 12.06 -6.04 11.66
N GLN A 97 13.18 -6.05 10.93
CA GLN A 97 14.44 -6.58 11.43
C GLN A 97 15.02 -5.75 12.59
N ASN A 98 14.90 -4.43 12.53
CA ASN A 98 15.32 -3.56 13.62
C ASN A 98 14.50 -3.79 14.90
N HIS A 99 13.19 -3.98 14.76
CA HIS A 99 12.32 -4.31 15.88
C HIS A 99 12.76 -5.63 16.53
N ARG A 100 12.96 -6.68 15.73
CA ARG A 100 13.43 -7.98 16.20
C ARG A 100 14.79 -7.91 16.88
N PHE A 101 15.71 -7.10 16.32
CA PHE A 101 17.04 -6.91 16.90
C PHE A 101 17.00 -6.25 18.29
N VAL A 102 16.11 -5.26 18.48
CA VAL A 102 16.02 -4.49 19.73
C VAL A 102 15.22 -5.23 20.80
N TYR A 103 14.08 -5.86 20.39
CA TYR A 103 13.09 -6.40 21.34
C TYR A 103 13.06 -7.93 21.40
N ASP A 104 13.78 -8.64 20.51
CA ASP A 104 13.78 -10.10 20.38
C ASP A 104 12.36 -10.69 20.20
N GLU A 105 11.48 -9.94 19.52
CA GLU A 105 10.10 -10.33 19.21
C GLU A 105 9.69 -9.93 17.80
N GLU A 106 8.61 -10.52 17.30
CA GLU A 106 8.03 -10.17 16.00
C GLU A 106 7.28 -8.85 16.08
N ILE A 107 7.49 -7.98 15.08
CA ILE A 107 6.80 -6.70 14.98
C ILE A 107 5.31 -6.90 14.66
N LYS A 108 4.44 -6.09 15.23
CA LYS A 108 2.99 -6.11 14.94
C LYS A 108 2.71 -5.67 13.50
N VAL A 109 1.69 -6.25 12.87
CA VAL A 109 1.28 -5.91 11.51
C VAL A 109 0.94 -4.42 11.38
N GLU A 110 0.22 -3.86 12.37
CA GLU A 110 -0.14 -2.45 12.43
C GLU A 110 1.09 -1.54 12.48
N SER A 111 2.12 -1.90 13.24
CA SER A 111 3.35 -1.11 13.38
C SER A 111 4.12 -1.01 12.05
N VAL A 112 4.11 -2.08 11.25
CA VAL A 112 4.68 -2.07 9.90
C VAL A 112 3.85 -1.19 8.96
N ALA A 113 2.52 -1.29 9.00
CA ALA A 113 1.64 -0.45 8.20
C ALA A 113 1.84 1.04 8.53
N GLN A 114 1.98 1.38 9.81
CA GLN A 114 2.29 2.73 10.26
C GLN A 114 3.65 3.20 9.73
N ALA A 115 4.71 2.42 9.89
CA ALA A 115 6.05 2.79 9.44
C ALA A 115 6.10 3.06 7.92
N VAL A 116 5.38 2.27 7.14
CA VAL A 116 5.24 2.44 5.68
C VAL A 116 4.49 3.73 5.36
N CYS A 117 3.42 4.05 6.09
CA CYS A 117 2.65 5.28 5.90
C CYS A 117 3.44 6.53 6.34
N ASP A 118 4.20 6.44 7.42
CA ASP A 118 5.10 7.52 7.86
C ASP A 118 6.16 7.81 6.79
N LEU A 119 6.74 6.76 6.17
CA LEU A 119 7.62 6.91 5.02
C LEU A 119 6.93 7.59 3.85
N ALA A 120 5.69 7.20 3.54
CA ALA A 120 4.92 7.75 2.42
C ALA A 120 4.66 9.26 2.55
N LEU A 121 4.65 9.80 3.75
CA LEU A 121 4.48 11.24 4.02
C LEU A 121 5.78 12.05 3.94
N ARG A 122 6.95 11.41 3.85
CA ARG A 122 8.26 12.08 3.83
C ARG A 122 8.70 12.53 2.43
N PHE A 123 7.78 12.88 1.56
CA PHE A 123 8.09 13.43 0.25
C PHE A 123 8.31 14.95 0.31
N GLY A 124 9.23 15.46 -0.50
CA GLY A 124 9.53 16.90 -0.59
C GLY A 124 10.18 17.50 0.64
N GLU A 125 10.62 16.71 1.61
CA GLU A 125 11.46 17.18 2.70
C GLU A 125 12.90 17.42 2.19
N ASN A 126 13.34 18.68 2.20
CA ASN A 126 14.73 19.03 2.03
C ASN A 126 15.38 19.00 3.42
N THR A 127 15.78 17.86 3.90
CA THR A 127 16.67 17.77 5.07
C THR A 127 18.10 17.89 4.59
N GLU A 128 18.92 18.68 5.29
CA GLU A 128 20.36 18.81 5.05
C GLU A 128 21.10 17.46 5.26
N ASP A 129 20.48 16.54 5.93
CA ASP A 129 20.89 15.14 6.05
C ASP A 129 20.26 14.35 4.90
N ASP A 130 21.07 13.83 4.03
CA ASP A 130 20.99 13.03 2.80
C ASP A 130 19.82 12.00 2.62
N ASP A 131 18.76 12.11 3.38
CA ASP A 131 17.62 11.21 3.43
C ASP A 131 16.33 11.78 2.79
N ALA A 132 16.45 12.66 1.80
CA ALA A 132 15.32 13.05 0.96
C ALA A 132 14.90 11.86 0.09
N LEU A 133 14.04 11.02 0.63
CA LEU A 133 13.67 9.72 0.06
C LEU A 133 12.95 9.84 -1.27
N MET A 134 12.10 10.84 -1.47
CA MET A 134 11.36 11.05 -2.72
C MET A 134 11.00 12.51 -2.94
N SER A 135 11.12 12.95 -4.18
CA SER A 135 10.66 14.30 -4.61
C SER A 135 9.15 14.37 -4.90
N ARG A 136 8.44 13.26 -4.80
CA ARG A 136 7.00 13.12 -5.05
C ARG A 136 6.38 12.06 -4.15
N PRO A 137 5.04 12.06 -3.94
CA PRO A 137 4.34 10.96 -3.28
C PRO A 137 4.54 9.63 -4.00
N PHE A 138 4.53 8.53 -3.26
CA PHE A 138 4.54 7.18 -3.84
C PHE A 138 3.25 6.91 -4.63
N GLY A 139 3.38 6.39 -5.84
CA GLY A 139 2.23 6.05 -6.71
C GLY A 139 1.76 4.60 -6.52
N VAL A 140 1.71 4.10 -5.29
CA VAL A 140 1.38 2.71 -4.99
C VAL A 140 0.59 2.61 -3.69
N ALA A 141 -0.37 1.69 -3.65
CA ALA A 141 -1.00 1.23 -2.41
C ALA A 141 -0.58 -0.20 -2.10
N LEU A 142 -0.51 -0.52 -0.82
CA LEU A 142 -0.16 -1.83 -0.32
C LEU A 142 -1.34 -2.45 0.45
N LEU A 143 -1.51 -3.76 0.26
CA LEU A 143 -2.26 -4.62 1.17
C LEU A 143 -1.23 -5.41 1.97
N ILE A 144 -1.14 -5.15 3.27
CA ILE A 144 -0.19 -5.78 4.18
C ILE A 144 -0.96 -6.80 5.01
N ILE A 145 -0.52 -8.05 4.98
CA ILE A 145 -1.07 -9.11 5.81
C ILE A 145 -0.01 -9.65 6.77
N GLY A 146 -0.48 -10.20 7.87
CA GLY A 146 0.38 -10.90 8.80
C GLY A 146 -0.42 -11.52 9.93
N ILE A 147 0.31 -12.24 10.77
CA ILE A 147 -0.22 -12.84 11.99
C ILE A 147 0.61 -12.30 13.15
N ASP A 148 -0.06 -11.70 14.12
CA ASP A 148 0.55 -11.24 15.37
C ASP A 148 -0.28 -11.70 16.58
N GLU A 149 -0.02 -11.15 17.76
CA GLU A 149 -0.75 -11.46 19.00
C GLU A 149 -2.27 -11.29 18.91
N ASN A 150 -2.74 -10.44 17.97
CA ASN A 150 -4.16 -10.20 17.71
C ASN A 150 -4.74 -11.14 16.63
N GLY A 151 -3.95 -12.11 16.18
CA GLY A 151 -4.30 -13.05 15.12
C GLY A 151 -4.03 -12.53 13.72
N PRO A 152 -4.65 -13.14 12.69
CA PRO A 152 -4.49 -12.70 11.31
C PRO A 152 -5.07 -11.31 11.08
N GLN A 153 -4.32 -10.46 10.36
CA GLN A 153 -4.70 -9.09 10.08
C GLN A 153 -4.42 -8.72 8.63
N LEU A 154 -5.21 -7.79 8.12
CA LEU A 154 -5.06 -7.16 6.81
C LEU A 154 -5.15 -5.65 6.99
N PHE A 155 -4.11 -4.94 6.55
CA PHE A 155 -4.09 -3.48 6.48
C PHE A 155 -3.98 -3.01 5.04
N HIS A 156 -4.70 -1.94 4.73
CA HIS A 156 -4.53 -1.16 3.51
C HIS A 156 -3.77 0.11 3.84
N ALA A 157 -2.65 0.34 3.17
CA ALA A 157 -1.82 1.53 3.27
C ALA A 157 -1.80 2.25 1.91
N ASP A 158 -2.01 3.57 1.91
CA ASP A 158 -2.06 4.39 0.70
C ASP A 158 -1.12 5.62 0.78
N PRO A 159 -0.86 6.31 -0.33
CA PRO A 159 0.06 7.46 -0.37
C PRO A 159 -0.38 8.68 0.45
N SER A 160 -1.62 8.73 0.91
CA SER A 160 -2.10 9.80 1.81
C SER A 160 -1.56 9.66 3.23
N GLY A 161 -0.83 8.57 3.52
CA GLY A 161 -0.37 8.22 4.86
C GLY A 161 -1.45 7.54 5.71
N THR A 162 -2.57 7.19 5.09
CA THR A 162 -3.66 6.50 5.77
C THR A 162 -3.43 5.00 5.75
N TYR A 163 -3.54 4.34 6.90
CA TYR A 163 -3.62 2.89 7.00
C TYR A 163 -4.87 2.49 7.79
N VAL A 164 -5.59 1.51 7.27
CA VAL A 164 -6.85 1.04 7.87
C VAL A 164 -6.89 -0.48 7.82
N ARG A 165 -7.35 -1.08 8.92
CA ARG A 165 -7.58 -2.52 9.01
C ARG A 165 -8.89 -2.90 8.31
N TYR A 166 -8.85 -4.00 7.57
CA TYR A 166 -10.01 -4.58 6.87
C TYR A 166 -10.09 -6.08 7.13
N ASP A 167 -11.29 -6.64 7.06
CA ASP A 167 -11.49 -8.08 6.94
C ASP A 167 -11.27 -8.53 5.49
N ALA A 168 -11.70 -7.71 4.53
CA ALA A 168 -11.45 -7.93 3.12
C ALA A 168 -11.34 -6.59 2.38
N LYS A 169 -10.39 -6.47 1.45
CA LYS A 169 -10.15 -5.25 0.68
C LYS A 169 -9.66 -5.58 -0.73
N ALA A 170 -10.18 -4.85 -1.70
CA ALA A 170 -9.66 -4.84 -3.07
C ALA A 170 -9.10 -3.46 -3.42
N ILE A 171 -8.00 -3.41 -4.18
CA ILE A 171 -7.36 -2.20 -4.71
C ILE A 171 -7.02 -2.39 -6.19
N GLY A 172 -6.74 -1.30 -6.90
CA GLY A 172 -6.41 -1.33 -8.33
C GLY A 172 -7.62 -1.16 -9.23
N SER A 173 -7.44 -1.41 -10.53
CA SER A 173 -8.42 -1.04 -11.57
C SER A 173 -9.75 -1.81 -11.50
N GLY A 174 -9.74 -3.07 -11.06
CA GLY A 174 -10.94 -3.88 -10.86
C GLY A 174 -11.49 -3.85 -9.43
N SER A 175 -11.01 -2.92 -8.61
CA SER A 175 -11.34 -2.90 -7.17
C SER A 175 -12.81 -2.72 -6.87
N GLU A 176 -13.57 -1.94 -7.67
CA GLU A 176 -14.99 -1.70 -7.42
C GLU A 176 -15.81 -3.00 -7.56
N GLY A 177 -15.61 -3.75 -8.65
CA GLY A 177 -16.27 -5.03 -8.85
C GLY A 177 -15.87 -6.08 -7.82
N ALA A 178 -14.55 -6.19 -7.57
CA ALA A 178 -14.03 -7.11 -6.57
C ALA A 178 -14.52 -6.78 -5.15
N GLN A 179 -14.58 -5.50 -4.79
CA GLN A 179 -15.09 -5.07 -3.47
C GLN A 179 -16.58 -5.39 -3.31
N GLY A 180 -17.38 -5.25 -4.38
CA GLY A 180 -18.79 -5.64 -4.37
C GLY A 180 -18.97 -7.13 -4.07
N GLU A 181 -18.23 -8.01 -4.76
CA GLU A 181 -18.24 -9.45 -4.53
C GLU A 181 -17.74 -9.82 -3.11
N LEU A 182 -16.69 -9.17 -2.62
CA LEU A 182 -16.20 -9.37 -1.27
C LEU A 182 -17.24 -9.00 -0.22
N GLN A 183 -17.94 -7.87 -0.41
CA GLN A 183 -18.95 -7.38 0.53
C GLN A 183 -20.16 -8.32 0.59
N GLU A 184 -20.61 -8.84 -0.56
CA GLU A 184 -21.72 -9.78 -0.64
C GLU A 184 -21.38 -11.11 0.03
N LYS A 185 -20.17 -11.64 -0.24
CA LYS A 185 -19.75 -12.95 0.28
C LYS A 185 -19.24 -12.91 1.71
N ALA A 186 -18.45 -11.88 2.10
CA ALA A 186 -17.92 -11.76 3.46
C ALA A 186 -19.04 -11.63 4.50
N VAL A 187 -20.09 -10.86 4.22
CA VAL A 187 -21.26 -10.74 5.12
C VAL A 187 -21.95 -12.09 5.34
N SER A 188 -21.93 -12.98 4.34
CA SER A 188 -22.51 -14.32 4.45
C SER A 188 -21.74 -15.25 5.41
N TYR A 189 -20.42 -15.03 5.60
CA TYR A 189 -19.57 -15.86 6.46
C TYR A 189 -19.39 -15.34 7.89
N THR A 190 -19.70 -14.08 8.15
CA THR A 190 -19.61 -13.49 9.50
C THR A 190 -20.83 -13.83 10.37
N HIS A 191 -21.88 -14.44 9.80
CA HIS A 191 -23.10 -14.84 10.50
C HIS A 191 -23.23 -16.37 10.73
N LEU A 192 -22.17 -17.13 10.48
CA LEU A 192 -22.03 -18.54 10.84
C LEU A 192 -20.98 -18.70 11.95
#